data_78bbdb2380fd352e650022161a5f9375
#
_entry.id   78bbdb2380fd352e650022161a5f9375
#
_cell.length_a   1.000
_cell.length_b   1.000
_cell.length_c   1.000
_cell.angle_alpha   90.00
_cell.angle_beta   90.00
_cell.angle_gamma   90.00
#
_symmetry.space_group_name_H-M   'P 1'
#
loop_
_entity.id
_entity.type
_entity.pdbx_description
1 polymer ?
#
loop_
_entity_poly.entity_id
_entity_poly.type
_entity_poly.pdbx_seq_one_letter_code
_entity_poly.pdbx_strand_id
1 'polypeptide(L)'
;YRCFFFHIYVKEINCRRSVKGEDMKKRRWICMFLLLQVLWCSMTGMAVYGMEPDIPVSAVVSGQAQAVSIQAPSAVLMEASTGKLLFEKDADEKRSPASVTKVMTLLLIFDALKAGKIQMTDQVTTSAYAKSMGGSQVFLEEGEVQTVETLIKCIVIASGNDASVAMAEYISGTEEAFVEE
;
A
#
# COMPACT_ATOMS: atom_id res chain seq x y z
N TYR A 1 19.88 -3.09 15.71
CA TYR A 1 18.73 -2.34 15.15
C TYR A 1 18.79 -2.45 13.64
N ARG A 2 18.02 -3.40 13.04
CA ARG A 2 17.89 -3.52 11.58
C ARG A 2 16.56 -2.87 11.18
N CYS A 3 16.61 -1.67 10.63
CA CYS A 3 15.52 -1.12 9.84
C CYS A 3 15.33 -1.99 8.59
N PHE A 4 14.24 -2.72 8.50
CA PHE A 4 13.82 -3.35 7.26
C PHE A 4 13.27 -2.28 6.34
N PHE A 5 14.08 -1.84 5.37
CA PHE A 5 13.59 -1.10 4.22
C PHE A 5 12.81 -2.07 3.34
N PHE A 6 11.50 -1.90 3.28
CA PHE A 6 10.68 -2.53 2.26
C PHE A 6 11.03 -1.90 0.92
N HIS A 7 11.85 -2.59 0.12
CA HIS A 7 12.04 -2.25 -1.28
C HIS A 7 10.78 -2.69 -2.03
N ILE A 8 9.85 -1.76 -2.26
CA ILE A 8 8.73 -1.98 -3.18
C ILE A 8 9.31 -1.90 -4.59
N TYR A 9 9.47 -3.06 -5.22
CA TYR A 9 9.78 -3.16 -6.63
C TYR A 9 8.49 -2.85 -7.41
N VAL A 10 8.32 -1.60 -7.82
CA VAL A 10 7.27 -1.21 -8.76
C VAL A 10 7.69 -1.69 -10.15
N LYS A 11 7.27 -2.90 -10.51
CA LYS A 11 7.33 -3.36 -11.89
C LYS A 11 6.17 -2.69 -12.62
N GLU A 12 6.47 -1.76 -13.53
CA GLU A 12 5.49 -1.06 -14.36
C GLU A 12 4.48 -2.04 -14.95
N ILE A 13 3.24 -1.92 -14.52
CA ILE A 13 2.10 -2.55 -15.20
C ILE A 13 1.86 -1.69 -16.43
N ASN A 14 2.26 -2.19 -17.59
CA ASN A 14 2.03 -1.57 -18.89
C ASN A 14 0.54 -1.61 -19.21
N CYS A 15 -0.22 -0.65 -18.71
CA CYS A 15 -1.55 -0.38 -19.21
C CYS A 15 -1.38 0.34 -20.56
N ARG A 16 -1.39 -0.41 -21.65
CA ARG A 16 -1.37 0.14 -23.01
C ARG A 16 -2.67 0.86 -23.30
N ARG A 17 -2.74 2.12 -22.91
CA ARG A 17 -3.65 3.06 -23.57
C ARG A 17 -2.94 3.56 -24.83
N SER A 18 -3.45 3.17 -25.99
CA SER A 18 -3.05 3.68 -27.29
C SER A 18 -3.20 5.20 -27.33
N VAL A 19 -2.13 5.94 -27.13
CA VAL A 19 -2.06 7.37 -27.38
C VAL A 19 -1.24 7.59 -28.64
N LYS A 20 -1.90 8.19 -29.64
CA LYS A 20 -1.37 8.52 -30.97
C LYS A 20 -0.05 9.32 -30.92
N GLY A 21 0.78 9.02 -31.88
CA GLY A 21 2.16 9.37 -32.20
C GLY A 21 2.69 10.81 -32.13
N GLU A 22 2.08 11.77 -31.46
CA GLU A 22 2.61 13.14 -31.40
C GLU A 22 3.41 13.48 -30.13
N ASP A 23 3.37 12.64 -29.11
CA ASP A 23 3.94 12.97 -27.81
C ASP A 23 5.39 12.46 -27.59
N MET A 24 5.90 11.63 -28.50
CA MET A 24 7.25 11.03 -28.32
C MET A 24 8.40 12.03 -28.51
N LYS A 25 8.24 13.07 -29.32
CA LYS A 25 9.28 14.09 -29.49
C LYS A 25 9.41 14.99 -28.25
N LYS A 26 8.29 15.40 -27.65
CA LYS A 26 8.30 16.19 -26.40
C LYS A 26 8.89 15.43 -25.20
N ARG A 27 8.56 14.14 -25.05
CA ARG A 27 9.13 13.30 -23.98
C ARG A 27 10.64 13.13 -24.10
N ARG A 28 11.21 12.98 -25.31
CA ARG A 28 12.66 12.89 -25.53
C ARG A 28 13.37 14.19 -25.13
N TRP A 29 12.80 15.35 -25.36
CA TRP A 29 13.35 16.64 -24.95
C TRP A 29 13.31 16.84 -23.43
N ILE A 30 12.25 16.40 -22.76
CA ILE A 30 12.13 16.46 -21.29
C ILE A 30 13.16 15.53 -20.62
N CYS A 31 13.31 14.31 -21.12
CA CYS A 31 14.34 13.38 -20.58
C CYS A 31 15.77 13.91 -20.79
N MET A 32 16.06 14.55 -21.94
CA MET A 32 17.36 15.16 -22.20
C MET A 32 17.63 16.34 -21.27
N PHE A 33 16.60 17.16 -20.96
CA PHE A 33 16.74 18.30 -20.04
C PHE A 33 16.99 17.83 -18.60
N LEU A 34 16.30 16.77 -18.16
CA LEU A 34 16.52 16.19 -16.83
C LEU A 34 17.91 15.55 -16.70
N LEU A 35 18.41 14.89 -17.74
CA LEU A 35 19.77 14.32 -17.75
C LEU A 35 20.85 15.42 -17.70
N LEU A 36 20.65 16.55 -18.37
CA LEU A 36 21.56 17.69 -18.30
C LEU A 36 21.58 18.36 -16.92
N GLN A 37 20.45 18.39 -16.20
CA GLN A 37 20.40 18.92 -14.84
C GLN A 37 21.13 18.00 -13.84
N VAL A 38 21.02 16.69 -14.00
CA VAL A 38 21.75 15.72 -13.16
C VAL A 38 23.27 15.83 -13.41
N LEU A 39 23.70 16.03 -14.67
CA LEU A 39 25.13 16.23 -14.99
C LEU A 39 25.69 17.56 -14.44
N TRP A 40 24.88 18.62 -14.38
CA TRP A 40 25.31 19.91 -13.83
C TRP A 40 25.42 19.86 -12.30
N CYS A 41 24.55 19.15 -11.60
CA CYS A 41 24.65 18.96 -10.15
C CYS A 41 25.88 18.15 -9.72
N SER A 42 26.47 17.33 -10.60
CA SER A 42 27.67 16.54 -10.28
C SER A 42 28.96 17.29 -10.43
N MET A 43 28.98 18.51 -11.03
CA MET A 43 30.18 19.33 -11.18
C MET A 43 30.41 20.37 -10.05
N THR A 44 29.44 20.59 -9.18
CA THR A 44 29.61 21.41 -7.98
C THR A 44 29.90 20.50 -6.78
N GLY A 45 31.09 19.90 -6.78
CA GLY A 45 31.63 19.18 -5.65
C GLY A 45 31.91 20.13 -4.48
N MET A 46 30.91 20.41 -3.66
CA MET A 46 31.12 20.89 -2.30
C MET A 46 31.43 19.69 -1.41
N ALA A 47 32.74 19.55 -1.10
CA ALA A 47 33.17 18.66 -0.04
C ALA A 47 32.54 19.13 1.28
N VAL A 48 31.49 18.48 1.71
CA VAL A 48 31.02 18.59 3.09
C VAL A 48 31.98 17.74 3.92
N TYR A 49 32.97 18.39 4.53
CA TYR A 49 33.76 17.80 5.59
C TYR A 49 32.79 17.37 6.71
N GLY A 50 32.68 16.06 6.93
CA GLY A 50 31.95 15.50 8.03
C GLY A 50 32.56 15.94 9.35
N MET A 51 31.93 16.86 10.02
CA MET A 51 32.06 17.05 11.46
C MET A 51 31.06 16.04 12.07
N GLU A 52 31.62 14.87 12.46
CA GLU A 52 30.89 14.01 13.40
C GLU A 52 30.76 14.80 14.71
N PRO A 53 29.54 15.04 15.21
CA PRO A 53 29.42 15.55 16.57
C PRO A 53 29.80 14.40 17.51
N ASP A 54 30.90 14.56 18.26
CA ASP A 54 31.17 13.74 19.44
C ASP A 54 30.02 13.89 20.43
N ILE A 55 29.05 13.00 20.34
CA ILE A 55 27.98 12.90 21.35
C ILE A 55 28.62 12.15 22.54
N PRO A 56 28.83 12.80 23.69
CA PRO A 56 29.36 12.13 24.86
C PRO A 56 28.40 11.02 25.28
N VAL A 57 28.88 9.80 25.28
CA VAL A 57 28.14 8.58 25.60
C VAL A 57 27.63 8.58 27.07
N SER A 58 27.96 9.60 27.86
CA SER A 58 27.59 9.72 29.27
C SER A 58 26.21 10.38 29.54
N ALA A 59 25.44 10.75 28.50
CA ALA A 59 24.14 11.40 28.67
C ALA A 59 22.95 10.43 28.60
N VAL A 60 23.17 9.14 28.69
CA VAL A 60 22.08 8.17 28.71
C VAL A 60 22.07 7.47 30.05
N VAL A 61 21.35 7.98 31.00
CA VAL A 61 20.50 7.31 32.01
C VAL A 61 20.12 8.31 33.10
N SER A 62 19.21 9.19 32.78
CA SER A 62 18.22 9.65 33.75
C SER A 62 16.88 9.55 33.04
N GLY A 63 16.29 8.36 33.16
CA GLY A 63 15.05 8.01 32.49
C GLY A 63 13.87 8.77 33.05
N GLN A 64 13.68 9.99 32.59
CA GLN A 64 12.33 10.51 32.46
C GLN A 64 11.82 9.99 31.11
N ALA A 65 10.97 8.96 31.18
CA ALA A 65 10.20 8.54 30.02
C ALA A 65 9.47 9.79 29.50
N GLN A 66 10.00 10.39 28.43
CA GLN A 66 9.27 11.46 27.76
C GLN A 66 7.94 10.87 27.32
N ALA A 67 6.86 11.42 27.87
CA ALA A 67 5.52 11.00 27.48
C ALA A 67 5.41 11.15 25.95
N VAL A 68 5.23 10.05 25.26
CA VAL A 68 5.09 10.04 23.80
C VAL A 68 3.81 10.81 23.48
N SER A 69 3.94 12.00 22.90
CA SER A 69 2.80 12.80 22.47
C SER A 69 2.46 12.44 21.03
N ILE A 70 1.30 11.82 20.84
CA ILE A 70 0.79 11.44 19.52
C ILE A 70 -0.49 12.20 19.25
N GLN A 71 -0.56 12.91 18.11
CA GLN A 71 -1.75 13.67 17.70
C GLN A 71 -2.90 12.77 17.22
N ALA A 72 -2.62 11.53 16.80
CA ALA A 72 -3.65 10.59 16.39
C ALA A 72 -4.67 10.40 17.53
N PRO A 73 -5.98 10.28 17.21
CA PRO A 73 -7.03 10.03 18.21
C PRO A 73 -6.84 8.73 18.97
N SER A 74 -6.36 7.68 18.31
CA SER A 74 -6.00 6.40 18.94
C SER A 74 -4.64 5.95 18.41
N ALA A 75 -3.87 5.26 19.23
CA ALA A 75 -2.58 4.72 18.83
C ALA A 75 -2.20 3.50 19.67
N VAL A 76 -1.54 2.53 19.05
CA VAL A 76 -0.96 1.35 19.68
C VAL A 76 0.45 1.14 19.15
N LEU A 77 1.39 0.85 20.01
CA LEU A 77 2.72 0.38 19.66
C LEU A 77 2.90 -1.01 20.27
N MET A 78 3.19 -1.99 19.42
CA MET A 78 3.36 -3.38 19.83
C MET A 78 4.70 -3.93 19.35
N GLU A 79 5.36 -4.71 20.17
CA GLU A 79 6.51 -5.48 19.75
C GLU A 79 6.07 -6.65 18.87
N ALA A 80 6.56 -6.71 17.64
CA ALA A 80 6.08 -7.66 16.64
C ALA A 80 6.40 -9.13 16.96
N SER A 81 7.49 -9.40 17.71
CA SER A 81 7.92 -10.76 18.04
C SER A 81 7.13 -11.40 19.17
N THR A 82 6.68 -10.62 20.14
CA THR A 82 6.04 -11.09 21.36
C THR A 82 4.57 -10.71 21.48
N GLY A 83 4.11 -9.74 20.67
CA GLY A 83 2.78 -9.14 20.81
C GLY A 83 2.65 -8.23 22.04
N LYS A 84 3.75 -7.92 22.74
CA LYS A 84 3.69 -7.05 23.92
C LYS A 84 3.37 -5.62 23.54
N LEU A 85 2.35 -5.05 24.16
CA LEU A 85 2.01 -3.64 24.02
C LEU A 85 3.03 -2.77 24.75
N LEU A 86 3.62 -1.82 24.03
CA LEU A 86 4.63 -0.89 24.52
C LEU A 86 4.04 0.50 24.78
N PHE A 87 2.97 0.87 24.07
CA PHE A 87 2.25 2.12 24.22
C PHE A 87 0.81 1.95 23.74
N GLU A 88 -0.11 2.57 24.45
CA GLU A 88 -1.53 2.58 24.14
C GLU A 88 -2.11 3.98 24.37
N LYS A 89 -2.97 4.41 23.46
CA LYS A 89 -3.80 5.59 23.58
C LYS A 89 -5.15 5.29 22.97
N ASP A 90 -6.22 5.34 23.76
CA ASP A 90 -7.59 5.05 23.32
C ASP A 90 -7.65 3.80 22.42
N ALA A 91 -6.95 2.72 22.81
CA ALA A 91 -6.70 1.54 22.00
C ALA A 91 -7.98 0.74 21.74
N ASP A 92 -8.91 0.73 22.69
CA ASP A 92 -10.17 -0.01 22.63
C ASP A 92 -11.33 0.83 22.08
N GLU A 93 -11.08 2.08 21.70
CA GLU A 93 -12.10 2.94 21.12
C GLU A 93 -12.48 2.48 19.73
N LYS A 94 -13.77 2.19 19.51
CA LYS A 94 -14.28 1.78 18.20
C LYS A 94 -14.22 2.94 17.21
N ARG A 95 -13.43 2.75 16.15
CA ARG A 95 -13.24 3.75 15.10
C ARG A 95 -13.39 3.10 13.73
N SER A 96 -13.82 3.90 12.75
CA SER A 96 -13.83 3.47 11.36
C SER A 96 -12.38 3.39 10.86
N PRO A 97 -11.87 2.21 10.47
CA PRO A 97 -10.48 2.02 10.05
C PRO A 97 -10.24 2.44 8.59
N ALA A 98 -11.26 2.94 7.89
CA ALA A 98 -11.20 3.24 6.45
C ALA A 98 -10.60 2.06 5.66
N SER A 99 -9.66 2.32 4.76
CA SER A 99 -9.06 1.26 3.91
C SER A 99 -8.24 0.20 4.67
N VAL A 100 -7.96 0.38 5.96
CA VAL A 100 -7.34 -0.69 6.77
C VAL A 100 -8.25 -1.91 6.84
N THR A 101 -9.57 -1.76 6.68
CA THR A 101 -10.54 -2.87 6.51
C THR A 101 -10.09 -3.89 5.46
N LYS A 102 -9.41 -3.46 4.39
CA LYS A 102 -8.94 -4.35 3.33
C LYS A 102 -7.89 -5.37 3.78
N VAL A 103 -7.29 -5.19 4.95
CA VAL A 103 -6.43 -6.22 5.58
C VAL A 103 -7.26 -7.47 5.89
N MET A 104 -8.49 -7.31 6.42
CA MET A 104 -9.42 -8.43 6.62
C MET A 104 -9.88 -9.01 5.29
N THR A 105 -10.28 -8.18 4.34
CA THR A 105 -10.61 -8.65 2.98
C THR A 105 -9.53 -9.55 2.40
N LEU A 106 -8.26 -9.10 2.47
CA LEU A 106 -7.13 -9.87 1.98
C LEU A 106 -6.91 -11.16 2.80
N LEU A 107 -7.11 -11.12 4.11
CA LEU A 107 -6.98 -12.30 4.96
C LEU A 107 -7.97 -13.38 4.51
N LEU A 108 -9.25 -13.05 4.33
CA LEU A 108 -10.28 -13.99 3.85
C LEU A 108 -9.98 -14.50 2.43
N ILE A 109 -9.49 -13.64 1.54
CA ILE A 109 -9.05 -14.06 0.20
C ILE A 109 -7.91 -15.09 0.30
N PHE A 110 -6.90 -14.84 1.14
CA PHE A 110 -5.78 -15.77 1.31
C PHE A 110 -6.20 -17.06 2.01
N ASP A 111 -7.16 -17.02 2.92
CA ASP A 111 -7.71 -18.22 3.53
C ASP A 111 -8.49 -19.06 2.50
N ALA A 112 -9.26 -18.43 1.61
CA ALA A 112 -9.92 -19.11 0.49
C ALA A 112 -8.91 -19.75 -0.47
N LEU A 113 -7.81 -19.06 -0.80
CA LEU A 113 -6.69 -19.61 -1.59
C LEU A 113 -6.03 -20.80 -0.89
N LYS A 114 -5.73 -20.67 0.39
CA LYS A 114 -5.12 -21.74 1.20
C LYS A 114 -6.02 -22.97 1.34
N ALA A 115 -7.33 -22.75 1.45
CA ALA A 115 -8.32 -23.82 1.47
C ALA A 115 -8.57 -24.47 0.09
N GLY A 116 -8.00 -23.92 -0.98
CA GLY A 116 -8.23 -24.38 -2.35
C GLY A 116 -9.63 -24.07 -2.89
N LYS A 117 -10.39 -23.19 -2.24
CA LYS A 117 -11.69 -22.72 -2.74
C LYS A 117 -11.56 -21.93 -4.04
N ILE A 118 -10.47 -21.17 -4.17
CA ILE A 118 -10.12 -20.35 -5.34
C ILE A 118 -8.65 -20.52 -5.69
N GLN A 119 -8.26 -20.12 -6.90
CA GLN A 119 -6.89 -20.13 -7.39
C GLN A 119 -6.48 -18.75 -7.91
N MET A 120 -5.19 -18.44 -7.89
CA MET A 120 -4.66 -17.15 -8.39
C MET A 120 -5.00 -16.88 -9.87
N THR A 121 -5.20 -17.95 -10.65
CA THR A 121 -5.49 -17.90 -12.09
C THR A 121 -6.98 -17.84 -12.41
N ASP A 122 -7.84 -18.01 -11.41
CA ASP A 122 -9.29 -17.98 -11.63
C ASP A 122 -9.73 -16.63 -12.19
N GLN A 123 -10.73 -16.69 -13.07
CA GLN A 123 -11.30 -15.52 -13.75
C GLN A 123 -12.50 -15.02 -12.95
N VAL A 124 -12.44 -13.78 -12.53
CA VAL A 124 -13.49 -13.08 -11.78
C VAL A 124 -14.12 -12.05 -12.69
N THR A 125 -15.45 -12.13 -12.85
CA THR A 125 -16.21 -11.15 -13.63
C THR A 125 -16.73 -10.06 -12.71
N THR A 126 -16.49 -8.82 -13.05
CA THR A 126 -16.95 -7.65 -12.31
C THR A 126 -18.46 -7.47 -12.48
N SER A 127 -19.19 -7.42 -11.37
CA SER A 127 -20.63 -7.14 -11.37
C SER A 127 -20.91 -5.64 -11.55
N ALA A 128 -22.16 -5.30 -11.87
CA ALA A 128 -22.66 -3.91 -11.86
C ALA A 128 -22.50 -3.28 -10.47
N TYR A 129 -22.68 -4.08 -9.41
CA TYR A 129 -22.53 -3.62 -8.03
C TYR A 129 -21.06 -3.29 -7.71
N ALA A 130 -20.14 -4.19 -7.99
CA ALA A 130 -18.70 -3.94 -7.79
C ALA A 130 -18.22 -2.71 -8.57
N LYS A 131 -18.65 -2.54 -9.84
CA LYS A 131 -18.38 -1.34 -10.64
C LYS A 131 -18.91 -0.05 -10.01
N SER A 132 -20.05 -0.11 -9.30
CA SER A 132 -20.70 1.07 -8.70
C SER A 132 -20.01 1.60 -7.45
N MET A 133 -18.99 0.90 -6.95
CA MET A 133 -18.31 1.28 -5.71
C MET A 133 -17.65 2.66 -5.84
N GLY A 134 -17.83 3.46 -4.78
CA GLY A 134 -17.18 4.77 -4.66
C GLY A 134 -15.80 4.71 -3.98
N GLY A 135 -15.16 5.86 -3.81
CA GLY A 135 -13.87 5.99 -3.13
C GLY A 135 -12.69 5.57 -4.00
N SER A 136 -11.68 4.92 -3.42
CA SER A 136 -10.52 4.42 -4.18
C SER A 136 -10.94 3.26 -5.09
N GLN A 137 -10.65 3.36 -6.38
CA GLN A 137 -11.06 2.40 -7.41
C GLN A 137 -9.93 2.16 -8.40
N VAL A 138 -9.98 1.04 -9.09
CA VAL A 138 -9.19 0.77 -10.29
C VAL A 138 -10.03 0.89 -11.56
N PHE A 139 -11.30 1.31 -11.40
CA PHE A 139 -12.26 1.57 -12.47
C PHE A 139 -12.55 0.35 -13.34
N LEU A 140 -12.88 -0.76 -12.67
CA LEU A 140 -13.34 -1.97 -13.34
C LEU A 140 -14.68 -1.69 -14.04
N GLU A 141 -14.82 -2.20 -15.27
CA GLU A 141 -16.08 -2.12 -16.00
C GLU A 141 -16.97 -3.34 -15.72
N GLU A 142 -18.30 -3.14 -15.80
CA GLU A 142 -19.25 -4.25 -15.70
C GLU A 142 -18.97 -5.30 -16.78
N GLY A 143 -18.92 -6.57 -16.39
CA GLY A 143 -18.55 -7.66 -17.26
C GLY A 143 -17.05 -7.80 -17.55
N GLU A 144 -16.23 -6.87 -17.06
CA GLU A 144 -14.76 -7.01 -17.16
C GLU A 144 -14.29 -8.23 -16.37
N VAL A 145 -13.39 -9.01 -16.98
CA VAL A 145 -12.85 -10.23 -16.39
C VAL A 145 -11.38 -10.03 -16.03
N GLN A 146 -11.05 -10.26 -14.77
CA GLN A 146 -9.70 -10.17 -14.26
C GLN A 146 -9.33 -11.44 -13.47
N THR A 147 -8.03 -11.73 -13.36
CA THR A 147 -7.59 -12.84 -12.52
C THR A 147 -7.62 -12.46 -11.04
N VAL A 148 -7.81 -13.46 -10.17
CA VAL A 148 -7.68 -13.30 -8.71
C VAL A 148 -6.36 -12.61 -8.35
N GLU A 149 -5.24 -13.00 -8.98
CA GLU A 149 -3.94 -12.37 -8.77
C GLU A 149 -3.97 -10.87 -9.11
N THR A 150 -4.60 -10.48 -10.22
CA THR A 150 -4.73 -9.08 -10.63
C THR A 150 -5.57 -8.29 -9.63
N LEU A 151 -6.71 -8.85 -9.20
CA LEU A 151 -7.60 -8.18 -8.24
C LEU A 151 -6.93 -8.01 -6.87
N ILE A 152 -6.17 -8.99 -6.39
CA ILE A 152 -5.36 -8.85 -5.17
C ILE A 152 -4.38 -7.67 -5.31
N LYS A 153 -3.69 -7.54 -6.45
CA LYS A 153 -2.79 -6.40 -6.70
C LYS A 153 -3.55 -5.06 -6.73
N CYS A 154 -4.75 -5.03 -7.31
CA CYS A 154 -5.62 -3.85 -7.31
C CYS A 154 -6.02 -3.43 -5.87
N ILE A 155 -6.33 -4.40 -5.01
CA ILE A 155 -6.66 -4.15 -3.60
C ILE A 155 -5.43 -3.63 -2.84
N VAL A 156 -4.28 -4.29 -2.97
CA VAL A 156 -3.06 -3.96 -2.19
C VAL A 156 -2.45 -2.63 -2.63
N ILE A 157 -2.35 -2.39 -3.93
CA ILE A 157 -1.59 -1.25 -4.47
C ILE A 157 -2.47 0.00 -4.59
N ALA A 158 -3.67 -0.15 -5.15
CA ALA A 158 -4.57 0.96 -5.42
C ALA A 158 -5.67 1.11 -4.36
N SER A 159 -5.77 0.17 -3.42
CA SER A 159 -6.86 0.16 -2.43
C SER A 159 -8.24 0.13 -3.09
N GLY A 160 -8.40 -0.58 -4.23
CA GLY A 160 -9.61 -0.62 -5.05
C GLY A 160 -10.81 -1.21 -4.29
N ASN A 161 -11.87 -0.41 -4.12
CA ASN A 161 -13.12 -0.85 -3.53
C ASN A 161 -13.86 -1.77 -4.50
N ASP A 162 -13.88 -1.43 -5.78
CA ASP A 162 -14.44 -2.24 -6.87
C ASP A 162 -13.81 -3.64 -6.93
N ALA A 163 -12.48 -3.72 -6.86
CA ALA A 163 -11.76 -4.99 -6.82
C ALA A 163 -12.05 -5.79 -5.53
N SER A 164 -12.22 -5.10 -4.39
CA SER A 164 -12.54 -5.75 -3.12
C SER A 164 -13.93 -6.40 -3.15
N VAL A 165 -14.92 -5.69 -3.67
CA VAL A 165 -16.29 -6.19 -3.80
C VAL A 165 -16.37 -7.32 -4.84
N ALA A 166 -15.69 -7.17 -5.99
CA ALA A 166 -15.63 -8.24 -6.99
C ALA A 166 -15.07 -9.55 -6.41
N MET A 167 -14.04 -9.46 -5.56
CA MET A 167 -13.49 -10.63 -4.86
C MET A 167 -14.44 -11.19 -3.81
N ALA A 168 -15.12 -10.34 -3.04
CA ALA A 168 -16.11 -10.77 -2.06
C ALA A 168 -17.26 -11.53 -2.71
N GLU A 169 -17.84 -10.98 -3.79
CA GLU A 169 -18.88 -11.64 -4.56
C GLU A 169 -18.41 -12.97 -5.17
N TYR A 170 -17.17 -13.02 -5.65
CA TYR A 170 -16.62 -14.25 -6.23
C TYR A 170 -16.47 -15.38 -5.20
N ILE A 171 -16.07 -15.07 -3.96
CA ILE A 171 -15.81 -16.06 -2.90
C ILE A 171 -17.10 -16.51 -2.23
N SER A 172 -18.01 -15.58 -1.91
CA SER A 172 -19.17 -15.81 -1.04
C SER A 172 -20.51 -15.51 -1.70
N GLY A 173 -20.50 -15.11 -2.98
CA GLY A 173 -21.70 -14.79 -3.77
C GLY A 173 -22.21 -13.37 -3.59
N THR A 174 -22.07 -12.77 -2.40
CA THR A 174 -22.41 -11.36 -2.13
C THR A 174 -21.41 -10.74 -1.15
N GLU A 175 -21.34 -9.40 -1.12
CA GLU A 175 -20.53 -8.69 -0.14
C GLU A 175 -20.99 -8.98 1.29
N GLU A 176 -22.32 -9.02 1.53
CA GLU A 176 -22.89 -9.30 2.84
C GLU A 176 -22.49 -10.69 3.35
N ALA A 177 -22.58 -11.71 2.49
CA ALA A 177 -22.18 -13.07 2.87
C ALA A 177 -20.69 -13.16 3.18
N PHE A 178 -19.85 -12.40 2.46
CA PHE A 178 -18.42 -12.35 2.71
C PHE A 178 -18.06 -11.65 4.03
N VAL A 179 -18.85 -10.68 4.46
CA VAL A 179 -18.66 -9.96 5.73
C VAL A 179 -19.03 -10.84 6.94
N GLU A 180 -19.89 -11.82 6.75
CA GLU A 180 -20.31 -12.75 7.80
C GLU A 180 -19.36 -13.95 8.01
N GLU A 181 -18.37 -14.14 7.09
CA GLU A 181 -17.33 -15.17 7.23
C GLU A 181 -16.26 -14.80 8.29
#